data_38d44d30697d5ee0c117599f2aba8abc
#
_entry.id   38d44d30697d5ee0c117599f2aba8abc
#
_cell.length_a   1.000
_cell.length_b   1.000
_cell.length_c   1.000
_cell.angle_alpha   90.00
_cell.angle_beta   90.00
_cell.angle_gamma   90.00
#
_symmetry.space_group_name_H-M   'P 1'
#
loop_
_entity.id
_entity.type
_entity.pdbx_description
1 polymer ?
#
loop_
_entity_poly.entity_id
_entity_poly.type
_entity_poly.pdbx_seq_one_letter_code
_entity_poly.pdbx_strand_id
1 'polypeptide(L)'
;MNKLIFKEENVIMELLFLGTGAADWNISKRVDGEFFRRFSSALVDDALLIDPGPHIFDFAEKNGTPELYRNVRSVAVTHSHGDHLNAESVKRLAAAGGLTVYCDPAVEKKLRDAGVGGVDFVPLTPFESVTTPDGYEIIPCRSNHGPYLPGENTLNFIIKKGDRSFFYGLDSGWIMYDTWLRIKKERPNAVVFECTLGFCPGDDRMFGHTGIPMIEIMLETMRAQHGPADDAKYYTSHMAMTLHGTHEELVRQLAPLDVTPAYDGMRIRV
;
A
#
# COMPACT_ATOMS: atom_id res chain seq x y z
N MET A 1 28.97 38.34 3.85
CA MET A 1 27.78 37.60 4.32
C MET A 1 27.83 36.20 3.72
N ASN A 2 28.36 35.24 4.49
CA ASN A 2 28.38 33.84 4.05
C ASN A 2 26.97 33.26 4.16
N LYS A 3 26.33 32.96 3.01
CA LYS A 3 25.15 32.07 2.99
C LYS A 3 25.62 30.69 3.42
N LEU A 4 25.24 30.26 4.62
CA LEU A 4 25.25 28.84 5.02
C LEU A 4 24.31 28.11 4.05
N ILE A 5 24.91 27.41 3.11
CA ILE A 5 24.19 26.41 2.31
C ILE A 5 24.01 25.22 3.25
N PHE A 6 22.84 25.11 3.87
CA PHE A 6 22.42 23.87 4.50
C PHE A 6 22.31 22.84 3.36
N LYS A 7 23.21 21.86 3.34
CA LYS A 7 22.97 20.65 2.56
C LYS A 7 21.70 20.03 3.12
N GLU A 8 20.62 20.06 2.36
CA GLU A 8 19.48 19.19 2.64
C GLU A 8 20.03 17.77 2.67
N GLU A 9 19.95 17.12 3.83
CA GLU A 9 20.20 15.68 3.90
C GLU A 9 19.17 15.02 2.99
N ASN A 10 19.63 14.24 2.01
CA ASN A 10 18.73 13.47 1.14
C ASN A 10 17.86 12.59 2.03
N VAL A 11 16.58 12.93 2.15
CA VAL A 11 15.62 12.12 2.87
C VAL A 11 15.50 10.81 2.10
N ILE A 12 15.83 9.69 2.74
CA ILE A 12 15.60 8.36 2.20
C ILE A 12 14.38 7.83 2.93
N MET A 13 13.35 7.45 2.18
CA MET A 13 12.17 6.81 2.73
C MET A 13 12.22 5.32 2.42
N GLU A 14 12.08 4.46 3.43
CA GLU A 14 12.08 3.01 3.27
C GLU A 14 10.66 2.46 3.34
N LEU A 15 10.29 1.61 2.38
CA LEU A 15 9.04 0.86 2.38
C LEU A 15 9.33 -0.63 2.56
N LEU A 16 8.81 -1.23 3.63
CA LEU A 16 8.82 -2.66 3.90
C LEU A 16 7.46 -3.25 3.53
N PHE A 17 7.45 -4.22 2.62
CA PHE A 17 6.25 -5.01 2.33
C PHE A 17 6.06 -6.08 3.41
N LEU A 18 5.04 -5.96 4.24
CA LEU A 18 4.69 -6.93 5.28
C LEU A 18 3.91 -8.11 4.71
N GLY A 19 3.14 -7.85 3.67
CA GLY A 19 2.39 -8.81 2.91
C GLY A 19 2.14 -8.31 1.49
N THR A 20 2.08 -9.24 0.54
CA THR A 20 2.00 -8.94 -0.90
C THR A 20 0.95 -9.78 -1.61
N GLY A 21 0.11 -10.49 -0.86
CA GLY A 21 -0.96 -11.35 -1.35
C GLY A 21 -2.33 -10.69 -1.30
N ALA A 22 -3.22 -11.11 -2.19
CA ALA A 22 -4.64 -10.80 -2.19
C ALA A 22 -5.40 -11.69 -1.18
N ALA A 23 -6.72 -11.52 -1.10
CA ALA A 23 -7.60 -12.18 -0.11
C ALA A 23 -7.67 -13.71 -0.19
N ASP A 24 -7.19 -14.34 -1.27
CA ASP A 24 -7.26 -15.81 -1.45
C ASP A 24 -6.09 -16.59 -0.81
N TRP A 25 -5.11 -15.91 -0.22
CA TRP A 25 -4.04 -16.52 0.56
C TRP A 25 -4.52 -16.90 1.96
N ASN A 26 -4.64 -18.20 2.23
CA ASN A 26 -5.10 -18.67 3.53
C ASN A 26 -3.92 -19.06 4.44
N ILE A 27 -3.65 -18.25 5.47
CA ILE A 27 -2.53 -18.45 6.38
C ILE A 27 -2.60 -19.80 7.14
N SER A 28 -3.79 -20.36 7.35
CA SER A 28 -3.95 -21.67 8.00
C SER A 28 -3.47 -22.84 7.12
N LYS A 29 -3.28 -22.59 5.83
CA LYS A 29 -2.78 -23.57 4.86
C LYS A 29 -1.28 -23.35 4.54
N ARG A 30 -0.62 -22.41 5.21
CA ARG A 30 0.80 -22.16 4.98
C ARG A 30 1.63 -23.38 5.42
N VAL A 31 2.57 -23.79 4.55
CA VAL A 31 3.56 -24.82 4.83
C VAL A 31 4.90 -24.15 5.06
N ASP A 32 5.56 -24.50 6.17
CA ASP A 32 6.88 -23.93 6.48
C ASP A 32 7.92 -24.36 5.43
N GLY A 33 8.65 -23.37 4.92
CA GLY A 33 9.64 -23.58 3.84
C GLY A 33 9.07 -23.40 2.44
N GLU A 34 7.76 -23.33 2.26
CA GLU A 34 7.13 -23.00 0.99
C GLU A 34 6.89 -21.49 0.85
N PHE A 35 6.88 -21.02 -0.41
CA PHE A 35 6.58 -19.64 -0.70
C PHE A 35 5.12 -19.32 -0.34
N PHE A 36 4.94 -18.29 0.46
CA PHE A 36 3.62 -17.85 0.91
C PHE A 36 3.57 -16.31 0.91
N ARG A 37 2.41 -15.74 0.62
CA ARG A 37 2.15 -14.31 0.73
C ARG A 37 1.13 -14.05 1.82
N ARG A 38 1.43 -13.13 2.72
CA ARG A 38 0.46 -12.53 3.64
C ARG A 38 -0.40 -11.54 2.89
N PHE A 39 -1.56 -11.22 3.45
CA PHE A 39 -2.41 -10.16 2.91
C PHE A 39 -1.65 -8.83 2.88
N SER A 40 -1.96 -8.03 1.87
CA SER A 40 -1.22 -6.82 1.54
C SER A 40 -1.20 -5.81 2.68
N SER A 41 -0.01 -5.42 3.07
CA SER A 41 0.27 -4.40 4.08
C SER A 41 1.69 -3.89 3.90
N ALA A 42 1.95 -2.66 4.29
CA ALA A 42 3.27 -2.07 4.18
C ALA A 42 3.61 -1.16 5.37
N LEU A 43 4.90 -1.07 5.70
CA LEU A 43 5.42 -0.24 6.78
C LEU A 43 6.46 0.73 6.23
N VAL A 44 6.27 2.03 6.49
CA VAL A 44 7.14 3.11 6.04
C VAL A 44 8.01 3.58 7.20
N ASP A 45 9.32 3.53 7.06
CA ASP A 45 10.34 3.97 8.04
C ASP A 45 10.07 3.45 9.47
N ASP A 46 9.49 2.26 9.61
CA ASP A 46 9.03 1.66 10.87
C ASP A 46 8.05 2.53 11.70
N ALA A 47 7.40 3.53 11.09
CA ALA A 47 6.58 4.55 11.76
C ALA A 47 5.14 4.67 11.24
N LEU A 48 4.93 4.64 9.91
CA LEU A 48 3.62 4.71 9.27
C LEU A 48 3.24 3.33 8.71
N LEU A 49 2.19 2.73 9.23
CA LEU A 49 1.66 1.44 8.75
C LEU A 49 0.51 1.69 7.77
N ILE A 50 0.55 1.04 6.61
CA ILE A 50 -0.54 1.03 5.63
C ILE A 50 -1.23 -0.33 5.69
N ASP A 51 -2.55 -0.31 5.82
CA ASP A 51 -3.44 -1.48 5.88
C ASP A 51 -3.11 -2.47 7.00
N PRO A 52 -3.62 -2.25 8.23
CA PRO A 52 -3.41 -3.12 9.39
C PRO A 52 -4.26 -4.39 9.27
N GLY A 53 -3.97 -5.23 8.28
CA GLY A 53 -4.64 -6.49 8.03
C GLY A 53 -4.38 -7.54 9.11
N PRO A 54 -5.00 -8.73 9.01
CA PRO A 54 -4.93 -9.76 10.05
C PRO A 54 -3.55 -10.44 10.18
N HIS A 55 -2.68 -10.32 9.17
CA HIS A 55 -1.43 -11.07 9.11
C HIS A 55 -0.19 -10.27 9.53
N ILE A 56 -0.32 -8.98 9.93
CA ILE A 56 0.84 -8.14 10.26
C ILE A 56 1.64 -8.69 11.45
N PHE A 57 0.96 -9.19 12.48
CA PHE A 57 1.65 -9.74 13.65
C PHE A 57 2.26 -11.12 13.39
N ASP A 58 1.65 -11.96 12.53
CA ASP A 58 2.29 -13.19 12.06
C ASP A 58 3.59 -12.88 11.31
N PHE A 59 3.63 -11.79 10.53
CA PHE A 59 4.85 -11.34 9.89
C PHE A 59 5.95 -11.06 10.91
N ALA A 60 5.66 -10.25 11.92
CA ALA A 60 6.63 -9.88 12.94
C ALA A 60 7.14 -11.09 13.75
N GLU A 61 6.24 -11.98 14.15
CA GLU A 61 6.57 -13.19 14.91
C GLU A 61 7.46 -14.16 14.10
N LYS A 62 7.11 -14.42 12.84
CA LYS A 62 7.84 -15.34 11.99
C LYS A 62 9.20 -14.82 11.52
N ASN A 63 9.38 -13.50 11.48
CA ASN A 63 10.67 -12.89 11.16
C ASN A 63 11.51 -12.56 12.40
N GLY A 64 11.07 -12.96 13.61
CA GLY A 64 11.82 -12.72 14.85
C GLY A 64 11.93 -11.23 15.23
N THR A 65 10.95 -10.42 14.80
CA THR A 65 10.91 -8.98 15.03
C THR A 65 9.64 -8.56 15.80
N PRO A 66 9.39 -9.09 17.02
CA PRO A 66 8.15 -8.83 17.76
C PRO A 66 7.93 -7.33 18.06
N GLU A 67 9.02 -6.55 18.13
CA GLU A 67 9.01 -5.10 18.39
C GLU A 67 8.85 -4.24 17.12
N LEU A 68 8.59 -4.85 15.97
CA LEU A 68 8.55 -4.14 14.68
C LEU A 68 7.60 -2.93 14.70
N TYR A 69 6.47 -3.05 15.38
CA TYR A 69 5.45 -2.00 15.40
C TYR A 69 5.52 -1.06 16.60
N ARG A 70 6.56 -1.15 17.43
CA ARG A 70 6.65 -0.35 18.66
C ARG A 70 6.68 1.17 18.41
N ASN A 71 7.17 1.59 17.26
CA ASN A 71 7.28 2.99 16.88
C ASN A 71 6.09 3.47 16.02
N VAL A 72 5.19 2.59 15.63
CA VAL A 72 4.03 2.95 14.82
C VAL A 72 3.09 3.84 15.64
N ARG A 73 2.87 5.06 15.14
CA ARG A 73 1.94 6.03 15.70
C ARG A 73 0.89 6.46 14.67
N SER A 74 1.13 6.14 13.41
CA SER A 74 0.25 6.49 12.29
C SER A 74 -0.14 5.23 11.53
N VAL A 75 -1.43 5.06 11.28
CA VAL A 75 -1.99 3.97 10.45
C VAL A 75 -2.84 4.61 9.35
N ALA A 76 -2.56 4.29 8.10
CA ALA A 76 -3.39 4.66 6.95
C ALA A 76 -4.15 3.44 6.45
N VAL A 77 -5.45 3.56 6.22
CA VAL A 77 -6.31 2.47 5.75
C VAL A 77 -6.85 2.81 4.38
N THR A 78 -6.57 1.95 3.39
CA THR A 78 -7.05 2.14 2.02
C THR A 78 -8.56 1.92 1.92
N HIS A 79 -9.05 0.84 2.53
CA HIS A 79 -10.47 0.48 2.54
C HIS A 79 -10.78 -0.61 3.58
N SER A 80 -12.04 -0.97 3.69
CA SER A 80 -12.55 -1.81 4.78
C SER A 80 -12.57 -3.31 4.52
N HIS A 81 -12.04 -3.82 3.40
CA HIS A 81 -11.98 -5.26 3.16
C HIS A 81 -11.13 -5.99 4.21
N GLY A 82 -11.47 -7.25 4.49
CA GLY A 82 -10.91 -8.00 5.62
C GLY A 82 -9.45 -8.43 5.46
N ASP A 83 -8.91 -8.37 4.27
CA ASP A 83 -7.49 -8.58 3.97
C ASP A 83 -6.64 -7.32 4.18
N HIS A 84 -7.25 -6.12 4.16
CA HIS A 84 -6.59 -4.84 4.43
C HIS A 84 -6.81 -4.33 5.85
N LEU A 85 -7.97 -4.64 6.44
CA LEU A 85 -8.35 -4.08 7.74
C LEU A 85 -8.80 -5.17 8.71
N ASN A 86 -8.14 -5.24 9.87
CA ASN A 86 -8.53 -6.08 10.98
C ASN A 86 -8.61 -5.27 12.27
N ALA A 87 -9.79 -5.24 12.90
CA ALA A 87 -10.02 -4.46 14.11
C ALA A 87 -9.13 -4.93 15.30
N GLU A 88 -8.84 -6.24 15.40
CA GLU A 88 -7.98 -6.75 16.47
C GLU A 88 -6.52 -6.33 16.26
N SER A 89 -6.06 -6.25 15.01
CA SER A 89 -4.75 -5.67 14.68
C SER A 89 -4.65 -4.21 15.12
N VAL A 90 -5.69 -3.40 14.86
CA VAL A 90 -5.73 -2.00 15.29
C VAL A 90 -5.77 -1.88 16.82
N LYS A 91 -6.57 -2.69 17.52
CA LYS A 91 -6.61 -2.72 19.01
C LYS A 91 -5.23 -3.06 19.59
N ARG A 92 -4.55 -4.05 19.02
CA ARG A 92 -3.21 -4.46 19.47
C ARG A 92 -2.17 -3.35 19.26
N LEU A 93 -2.22 -2.64 18.14
CA LEU A 93 -1.37 -1.45 17.89
C LEU A 93 -1.70 -0.31 18.88
N ALA A 94 -2.98 -0.06 19.12
CA ALA A 94 -3.46 0.99 20.03
C ALA A 94 -3.04 0.76 21.49
N ALA A 95 -2.78 -0.48 21.91
CA ALA A 95 -2.35 -0.80 23.27
C ALA A 95 -1.04 -0.10 23.67
N ALA A 96 -0.20 0.31 22.72
CA ALA A 96 1.01 1.12 22.95
C ALA A 96 0.71 2.61 23.24
N GLY A 97 -0.53 3.05 23.00
CA GLY A 97 -0.98 4.44 23.13
C GLY A 97 -0.52 5.36 22.00
N GLY A 98 -1.23 6.48 21.83
CA GLY A 98 -0.88 7.53 20.89
C GLY A 98 -1.00 7.13 19.41
N LEU A 99 -1.89 6.19 19.07
CA LEU A 99 -2.16 5.79 17.70
C LEU A 99 -3.17 6.71 17.03
N THR A 100 -2.85 7.18 15.83
CA THR A 100 -3.76 7.91 14.95
C THR A 100 -4.09 7.05 13.72
N VAL A 101 -5.37 6.92 13.40
CA VAL A 101 -5.87 6.15 12.25
C VAL A 101 -6.44 7.13 11.22
N TYR A 102 -5.81 7.15 10.05
CA TYR A 102 -6.18 7.92 8.87
C TYR A 102 -7.02 7.04 7.95
N CYS A 103 -8.30 7.32 7.80
CA CYS A 103 -9.20 6.44 7.05
C CYS A 103 -10.45 7.17 6.55
N ASP A 104 -11.19 6.52 5.65
CA ASP A 104 -12.54 6.96 5.27
C ASP A 104 -13.48 6.95 6.50
N PRO A 105 -14.44 7.88 6.61
CA PRO A 105 -15.42 7.92 7.72
C PRO A 105 -16.22 6.63 7.92
N ALA A 106 -16.52 5.88 6.85
CA ALA A 106 -17.20 4.58 6.98
C ALA A 106 -16.30 3.52 7.63
N VAL A 107 -15.00 3.57 7.36
CA VAL A 107 -13.98 2.72 8.01
C VAL A 107 -13.85 3.07 9.48
N GLU A 108 -13.80 4.37 9.85
CA GLU A 108 -13.82 4.81 11.24
C GLU A 108 -15.03 4.22 11.98
N LYS A 109 -16.23 4.38 11.39
CA LYS A 109 -17.46 3.83 11.98
C LYS A 109 -17.35 2.33 12.22
N LYS A 110 -16.87 1.56 11.23
CA LYS A 110 -16.66 0.10 11.35
C LYS A 110 -15.73 -0.24 12.50
N LEU A 111 -14.61 0.48 12.66
CA LEU A 111 -13.66 0.25 13.74
C LEU A 111 -14.24 0.58 15.12
N ARG A 112 -14.98 1.69 15.24
CA ARG A 112 -15.69 2.05 16.48
C ARG A 112 -16.75 1.02 16.85
N ASP A 113 -17.56 0.58 15.88
CA ASP A 113 -18.57 -0.47 16.08
C ASP A 113 -17.92 -1.82 16.50
N ALA A 114 -16.70 -2.08 16.06
CA ALA A 114 -15.92 -3.24 16.48
C ALA A 114 -15.21 -3.05 17.85
N GLY A 115 -15.43 -1.93 18.53
CA GLY A 115 -14.87 -1.65 19.85
C GLY A 115 -13.40 -1.22 19.84
N VAL A 116 -12.92 -0.63 18.75
CA VAL A 116 -11.60 0.04 18.71
C VAL A 116 -11.73 1.35 19.46
N GLY A 117 -10.95 1.52 20.52
CA GLY A 117 -10.88 2.73 21.34
C GLY A 117 -9.43 3.09 21.67
N GLY A 118 -9.23 4.27 22.28
CA GLY A 118 -7.89 4.76 22.64
C GLY A 118 -7.04 5.18 21.44
N VAL A 119 -7.69 5.50 20.31
CA VAL A 119 -7.05 5.99 19.08
C VAL A 119 -7.69 7.29 18.65
N ASP A 120 -6.92 8.14 18.00
CA ASP A 120 -7.43 9.30 17.29
C ASP A 120 -7.77 8.91 15.85
N PHE A 121 -8.91 9.39 15.33
CA PHE A 121 -9.30 9.19 13.94
C PHE A 121 -9.20 10.50 13.18
N VAL A 122 -8.54 10.43 12.02
CA VAL A 122 -8.45 11.54 11.07
C VAL A 122 -9.16 11.11 9.79
N PRO A 123 -10.29 11.73 9.45
CA PRO A 123 -11.03 11.39 8.25
C PRO A 123 -10.26 11.79 7.00
N LEU A 124 -10.22 10.89 6.02
CA LEU A 124 -9.61 11.14 4.73
C LEU A 124 -10.67 11.50 3.69
N THR A 125 -10.43 12.59 2.97
CA THR A 125 -11.20 13.00 1.79
C THR A 125 -10.30 12.84 0.56
N PRO A 126 -10.77 12.21 -0.54
CA PRO A 126 -9.97 12.09 -1.75
C PRO A 126 -9.38 13.43 -2.20
N PHE A 127 -8.05 13.44 -2.45
CA PHE A 127 -7.23 14.57 -2.90
C PHE A 127 -6.95 15.68 -1.88
N GLU A 128 -7.50 15.60 -0.67
CA GLU A 128 -7.14 16.48 0.44
C GLU A 128 -6.01 15.84 1.26
N SER A 129 -4.84 16.45 1.26
CA SER A 129 -3.69 15.90 1.97
C SER A 129 -3.78 16.15 3.47
N VAL A 130 -3.27 15.20 4.26
CA VAL A 130 -3.09 15.33 5.71
C VAL A 130 -1.63 15.05 6.06
N THR A 131 -1.12 15.68 7.12
CA THR A 131 0.26 15.47 7.59
C THR A 131 0.24 14.73 8.92
N THR A 132 1.01 13.65 9.01
CA THR A 132 1.19 12.91 10.26
C THR A 132 2.15 13.64 11.20
N PRO A 133 2.14 13.35 12.52
CA PRO A 133 3.11 13.91 13.45
C PRO A 133 4.58 13.64 13.09
N ASP A 134 4.84 12.51 12.41
CA ASP A 134 6.19 12.11 11.96
C ASP A 134 6.59 12.74 10.62
N GLY A 135 5.76 13.67 10.09
CA GLY A 135 6.05 14.46 8.91
C GLY A 135 5.77 13.77 7.57
N TYR A 136 4.98 12.69 7.55
CA TYR A 136 4.47 12.14 6.29
C TYR A 136 3.26 12.93 5.82
N GLU A 137 3.25 13.32 4.56
CA GLU A 137 2.06 13.80 3.88
C GLU A 137 1.36 12.61 3.23
N ILE A 138 0.12 12.32 3.66
CA ILE A 138 -0.75 11.31 3.07
C ILE A 138 -1.70 12.02 2.13
N ILE A 139 -1.66 11.68 0.85
CA ILE A 139 -2.55 12.19 -0.18
C ILE A 139 -3.47 11.05 -0.60
N PRO A 140 -4.70 11.00 -0.11
CA PRO A 140 -5.65 9.99 -0.52
C PRO A 140 -6.09 10.26 -1.97
N CYS A 141 -6.05 9.23 -2.79
CA CYS A 141 -6.49 9.24 -4.19
C CYS A 141 -7.65 8.25 -4.34
N ARG A 142 -8.54 8.48 -5.29
CA ARG A 142 -9.62 7.53 -5.56
C ARG A 142 -9.07 6.26 -6.18
N SER A 143 -9.55 5.13 -5.69
CA SER A 143 -9.35 3.82 -6.28
C SER A 143 -10.55 3.43 -7.15
N ASN A 144 -10.31 2.64 -8.19
CA ASN A 144 -11.35 1.97 -8.96
C ASN A 144 -11.57 0.55 -8.39
N HIS A 145 -12.11 0.49 -7.17
CA HIS A 145 -12.42 -0.75 -6.48
C HIS A 145 -13.78 -0.65 -5.78
N GLY A 146 -14.50 -1.76 -5.72
CA GLY A 146 -15.83 -1.78 -5.11
C GLY A 146 -15.76 -1.62 -3.59
N PRO A 147 -16.50 -0.65 -2.99
CA PRO A 147 -16.53 -0.48 -1.55
C PRO A 147 -17.24 -1.65 -0.87
N TYR A 148 -16.75 -2.05 0.31
CA TYR A 148 -17.45 -3.03 1.15
C TYR A 148 -18.57 -2.40 1.97
N LEU A 149 -18.41 -1.13 2.37
CA LEU A 149 -19.39 -0.41 3.18
C LEU A 149 -20.15 0.63 2.34
N PRO A 150 -21.44 0.83 2.61
CA PRO A 150 -22.19 1.90 1.94
C PRO A 150 -21.57 3.28 2.18
N GLY A 151 -21.30 4.02 1.10
CA GLY A 151 -20.73 5.36 1.15
C GLY A 151 -19.23 5.44 1.41
N GLU A 152 -18.54 4.32 1.51
CA GLU A 152 -17.08 4.26 1.62
C GLU A 152 -16.42 4.72 0.32
N ASN A 153 -15.37 5.54 0.44
CA ASN A 153 -14.41 5.74 -0.64
C ASN A 153 -13.28 4.73 -0.47
N THR A 154 -13.03 3.90 -1.49
CA THR A 154 -11.82 3.10 -1.56
C THR A 154 -10.67 4.00 -2.03
N LEU A 155 -9.53 3.91 -1.38
CA LEU A 155 -8.42 4.85 -1.52
C LEU A 155 -7.14 4.15 -1.98
N ASN A 156 -6.41 4.84 -2.85
CA ASN A 156 -4.98 4.66 -3.02
C ASN A 156 -4.26 5.82 -2.33
N PHE A 157 -2.96 5.70 -2.09
CA PHE A 157 -2.20 6.76 -1.43
C PHE A 157 -1.00 7.22 -2.24
N ILE A 158 -0.75 8.53 -2.24
CA ILE A 158 0.61 9.04 -2.46
C ILE A 158 1.13 9.44 -1.08
N ILE A 159 2.22 8.81 -0.66
CA ILE A 159 2.89 9.11 0.61
C ILE A 159 4.16 9.89 0.31
N LYS A 160 4.33 11.04 0.98
CA LYS A 160 5.48 11.92 0.78
C LYS A 160 6.20 12.20 2.10
N LYS A 161 7.51 12.34 2.03
CA LYS A 161 8.36 12.86 3.10
C LYS A 161 9.55 13.59 2.49
N GLY A 162 9.68 14.89 2.78
CA GLY A 162 10.67 15.74 2.11
C GLY A 162 10.45 15.76 0.59
N ASP A 163 11.49 15.44 -0.17
CA ASP A 163 11.48 15.38 -1.63
C ASP A 163 11.16 13.98 -2.20
N ARG A 164 10.89 13.01 -1.33
CA ARG A 164 10.61 11.63 -1.72
C ARG A 164 9.13 11.29 -1.60
N SER A 165 8.65 10.48 -2.55
CA SER A 165 7.26 10.02 -2.52
C SER A 165 7.08 8.71 -3.28
N PHE A 166 6.04 7.96 -2.91
CA PHE A 166 5.59 6.80 -3.67
C PHE A 166 4.07 6.79 -3.80
N PHE A 167 3.60 6.19 -4.88
CA PHE A 167 2.20 5.87 -5.07
C PHE A 167 1.95 4.42 -4.66
N TYR A 168 1.01 4.21 -3.74
CA TYR A 168 0.55 2.90 -3.26
C TYR A 168 -0.84 2.65 -3.83
N GLY A 169 -0.88 1.95 -4.97
CA GLY A 169 -2.07 1.75 -5.79
C GLY A 169 -2.62 0.34 -5.69
N LEU A 170 -2.96 -0.11 -4.47
CA LEU A 170 -3.54 -1.44 -4.25
C LEU A 170 -5.06 -1.39 -4.35
N ASP A 171 -5.63 -2.53 -4.70
CA ASP A 171 -7.06 -2.73 -4.92
C ASP A 171 -7.64 -1.65 -5.83
N SER A 172 -7.23 -1.76 -7.09
CA SER A 172 -7.70 -0.84 -8.12
C SER A 172 -7.62 -1.53 -9.48
N GLY A 173 -8.65 -1.42 -10.26
CA GLY A 173 -8.60 -1.70 -11.69
C GLY A 173 -7.77 -0.63 -12.42
N TRP A 174 -8.33 -0.01 -13.44
CA TRP A 174 -7.70 1.13 -14.09
C TRP A 174 -7.53 2.30 -13.12
N ILE A 175 -6.34 2.92 -13.11
CA ILE A 175 -6.14 4.18 -12.38
C ILE A 175 -7.14 5.23 -12.90
N MET A 176 -7.92 5.80 -11.98
CA MET A 176 -8.91 6.81 -12.32
C MET A 176 -8.25 8.08 -12.85
N TYR A 177 -8.93 8.81 -13.73
CA TYR A 177 -8.35 9.98 -14.41
C TYR A 177 -7.89 11.08 -13.44
N ASP A 178 -8.67 11.36 -12.40
CA ASP A 178 -8.32 12.34 -11.37
C ASP A 178 -7.11 11.89 -10.51
N THR A 179 -7.01 10.59 -10.21
CA THR A 179 -5.83 9.98 -9.57
C THR A 179 -4.62 10.07 -10.49
N TRP A 180 -4.78 9.82 -11.78
CA TRP A 180 -3.71 10.01 -12.76
C TRP A 180 -3.20 11.46 -12.79
N LEU A 181 -4.10 12.44 -12.80
CA LEU A 181 -3.71 13.86 -12.74
C LEU A 181 -2.93 14.18 -11.45
N ARG A 182 -3.29 13.55 -10.34
CA ARG A 182 -2.55 13.73 -9.09
C ARG A 182 -1.18 13.08 -9.15
N ILE A 183 -1.03 11.88 -9.70
CA ILE A 183 0.28 11.23 -9.95
C ILE A 183 1.18 12.13 -10.81
N LYS A 184 0.65 12.70 -11.89
CA LYS A 184 1.40 13.65 -12.75
C LYS A 184 1.87 14.89 -11.99
N LYS A 185 1.07 15.39 -11.09
CA LYS A 185 1.41 16.58 -10.28
C LYS A 185 2.51 16.27 -9.26
N GLU A 186 2.37 15.16 -8.54
CA GLU A 186 3.26 14.81 -7.43
C GLU A 186 4.55 14.11 -7.89
N ARG A 187 4.56 13.51 -9.08
CA ARG A 187 5.71 12.83 -9.69
C ARG A 187 6.42 11.84 -8.75
N PRO A 188 5.72 10.82 -8.23
CA PRO A 188 6.31 9.90 -7.25
C PRO A 188 7.56 9.19 -7.78
N ASN A 189 8.53 8.94 -6.88
CA ASN A 189 9.78 8.24 -7.17
C ASN A 189 9.61 6.72 -7.24
N ALA A 190 8.52 6.20 -6.69
CA ALA A 190 8.14 4.80 -6.82
C ALA A 190 6.63 4.66 -7.04
N VAL A 191 6.24 3.62 -7.77
CA VAL A 191 4.85 3.26 -8.03
C VAL A 191 4.67 1.79 -7.69
N VAL A 192 3.73 1.50 -6.78
CA VAL A 192 3.32 0.14 -6.45
C VAL A 192 1.94 -0.09 -7.05
N PHE A 193 1.86 -0.95 -8.07
CA PHE A 193 0.61 -1.42 -8.64
C PHE A 193 0.11 -2.64 -7.87
N GLU A 194 -1.19 -2.84 -7.78
CA GLU A 194 -1.72 -4.15 -7.56
C GLU A 194 -1.54 -5.03 -8.81
N CYS A 195 -1.55 -6.35 -8.64
CA CYS A 195 -1.44 -7.29 -9.74
C CYS A 195 -2.23 -8.56 -9.45
N THR A 196 -3.48 -8.40 -9.00
CA THR A 196 -4.33 -9.52 -8.57
C THR A 196 -4.52 -10.55 -9.67
N LEU A 197 -4.75 -10.09 -10.91
CA LEU A 197 -5.19 -10.94 -12.00
C LEU A 197 -4.05 -11.62 -12.80
N GLY A 198 -2.80 -11.18 -12.64
CA GLY A 198 -1.72 -11.71 -13.49
C GLY A 198 -2.04 -11.58 -14.97
N PHE A 199 -1.97 -12.70 -15.70
CA PHE A 199 -2.35 -12.83 -17.11
C PHE A 199 -3.71 -13.51 -17.29
N CYS A 200 -4.68 -13.32 -16.41
CA CYS A 200 -6.01 -13.93 -16.51
C CYS A 200 -6.99 -13.07 -17.32
N PRO A 201 -7.09 -13.21 -18.66
CA PRO A 201 -8.08 -12.50 -19.44
C PRO A 201 -9.47 -13.12 -19.19
N GLY A 202 -10.50 -12.27 -19.20
CA GLY A 202 -11.89 -12.71 -19.08
C GLY A 202 -12.39 -12.92 -17.65
N ASP A 203 -11.60 -12.59 -16.65
CA ASP A 203 -12.04 -12.55 -15.26
C ASP A 203 -12.74 -11.21 -14.99
N ASP A 204 -13.96 -11.26 -14.48
CA ASP A 204 -14.81 -10.08 -14.25
C ASP A 204 -14.26 -9.16 -13.14
N ARG A 205 -13.39 -9.66 -12.27
CA ARG A 205 -12.67 -8.84 -11.28
C ARG A 205 -11.81 -7.75 -11.92
N MET A 206 -11.51 -7.82 -13.24
CA MET A 206 -10.80 -6.76 -13.97
C MET A 206 -11.46 -5.39 -13.91
N PHE A 207 -12.72 -5.30 -13.53
CA PHE A 207 -13.40 -4.02 -13.32
C PHE A 207 -13.06 -3.35 -11.98
N GLY A 208 -12.41 -4.07 -11.07
CA GLY A 208 -11.96 -3.56 -9.77
C GLY A 208 -10.54 -3.95 -9.39
N HIS A 209 -9.86 -4.73 -10.23
CA HIS A 209 -8.49 -5.21 -10.03
C HIS A 209 -7.67 -5.14 -11.31
N THR A 210 -6.35 -5.13 -11.16
CA THR A 210 -5.40 -4.98 -12.26
C THR A 210 -4.72 -6.30 -12.60
N GLY A 211 -4.40 -6.48 -13.87
CA GLY A 211 -3.55 -7.55 -14.40
C GLY A 211 -2.35 -7.00 -15.18
N ILE A 212 -1.40 -7.88 -15.51
CA ILE A 212 -0.14 -7.49 -16.18
C ILE A 212 -0.39 -6.74 -17.52
N PRO A 213 -1.34 -7.15 -18.40
CA PRO A 213 -1.61 -6.39 -19.61
C PRO A 213 -2.13 -4.96 -19.36
N MET A 214 -2.86 -4.75 -18.26
CA MET A 214 -3.32 -3.41 -17.87
C MET A 214 -2.16 -2.56 -17.34
N ILE A 215 -1.27 -3.16 -16.52
CA ILE A 215 -0.06 -2.51 -16.02
C ILE A 215 0.81 -2.06 -17.20
N GLU A 216 1.01 -2.91 -18.20
CA GLU A 216 1.80 -2.58 -19.40
C GLU A 216 1.28 -1.32 -20.09
N ILE A 217 -0.02 -1.24 -20.36
CA ILE A 217 -0.66 -0.09 -21.00
C ILE A 217 -0.54 1.17 -20.14
N MET A 218 -0.81 1.06 -18.83
CA MET A 218 -0.69 2.20 -17.91
C MET A 218 0.75 2.69 -17.81
N LEU A 219 1.70 1.77 -17.72
CA LEU A 219 3.12 2.06 -17.56
C LEU A 219 3.70 2.76 -18.81
N GLU A 220 3.36 2.26 -20.01
CA GLU A 220 3.73 2.91 -21.27
C GLU A 220 3.22 4.36 -21.29
N THR A 221 1.95 4.57 -20.92
CA THR A 221 1.36 5.91 -20.84
C THR A 221 2.03 6.78 -19.79
N MET A 222 2.32 6.23 -18.60
CA MET A 222 2.99 6.96 -17.50
C MET A 222 4.36 7.46 -17.93
N ARG A 223 5.14 6.62 -18.60
CA ARG A 223 6.48 6.97 -19.13
C ARG A 223 6.39 8.02 -20.23
N ALA A 224 5.51 7.81 -21.21
CA ALA A 224 5.33 8.74 -22.33
C ALA A 224 4.83 10.13 -21.90
N GLN A 225 4.08 10.20 -20.80
CA GLN A 225 3.50 11.45 -20.28
C GLN A 225 4.27 12.06 -19.10
N HIS A 226 5.43 11.49 -18.73
CA HIS A 226 6.26 11.93 -17.60
C HIS A 226 5.45 12.08 -16.30
N GLY A 227 4.57 11.12 -16.02
CA GLY A 227 3.69 11.16 -14.84
C GLY A 227 4.47 11.01 -13.53
N PRO A 228 5.09 9.85 -13.25
CA PRO A 228 6.06 9.67 -12.14
C PRO A 228 7.39 10.39 -12.43
N ALA A 229 8.32 10.36 -11.49
CA ALA A 229 9.69 10.84 -11.70
C ALA A 229 10.35 10.07 -12.85
N ASP A 230 11.30 10.70 -13.55
CA ASP A 230 11.91 10.09 -14.75
C ASP A 230 12.73 8.83 -14.41
N ASP A 231 13.23 8.74 -13.17
CA ASP A 231 13.94 7.60 -12.59
C ASP A 231 13.09 6.72 -11.68
N ALA A 232 11.77 6.91 -11.72
CA ALA A 232 10.83 6.18 -10.87
C ALA A 232 10.97 4.66 -11.02
N LYS A 233 10.85 3.94 -9.89
CA LYS A 233 10.85 2.48 -9.84
C LYS A 233 9.42 1.95 -9.75
N TYR A 234 9.20 0.79 -10.35
CA TYR A 234 7.88 0.19 -10.45
C TYR A 234 7.85 -1.18 -9.79
N TYR A 235 6.82 -1.39 -8.98
CA TYR A 235 6.63 -2.62 -8.21
C TYR A 235 5.21 -3.13 -8.38
N THR A 236 5.00 -4.43 -8.13
CA THR A 236 3.66 -5.01 -7.99
C THR A 236 3.48 -5.64 -6.62
N SER A 237 2.26 -5.59 -6.10
CA SER A 237 1.83 -6.26 -4.88
C SER A 237 0.41 -6.79 -5.06
N HIS A 238 -0.22 -7.32 -4.02
CA HIS A 238 -1.60 -7.81 -4.02
C HIS A 238 -1.84 -8.93 -5.07
N MET A 239 -0.95 -9.91 -5.12
CA MET A 239 -1.05 -11.02 -6.06
C MET A 239 -1.98 -12.12 -5.54
N ALA A 240 -2.97 -12.53 -6.34
CA ALA A 240 -3.84 -13.65 -6.00
C ALA A 240 -3.10 -15.00 -6.09
N MET A 241 -3.33 -15.89 -5.14
CA MET A 241 -2.72 -17.23 -5.14
C MET A 241 -3.18 -18.06 -6.34
N THR A 242 -4.45 -17.94 -6.72
CA THR A 242 -5.09 -18.79 -7.73
C THR A 242 -4.88 -18.31 -9.16
N LEU A 243 -4.34 -17.10 -9.36
CA LEU A 243 -4.23 -16.47 -10.69
C LEU A 243 -2.78 -16.22 -11.13
N HIS A 244 -1.83 -16.61 -10.32
CA HIS A 244 -0.40 -16.51 -10.61
C HIS A 244 0.26 -17.89 -10.56
N GLY A 245 1.34 -18.05 -11.31
CA GLY A 245 2.30 -19.11 -11.13
C GLY A 245 3.25 -18.84 -9.95
N THR A 246 4.46 -19.38 -10.03
CA THR A 246 5.47 -19.14 -9.01
C THR A 246 5.96 -17.68 -9.00
N HIS A 247 6.62 -17.27 -7.91
CA HIS A 247 7.23 -15.94 -7.85
C HIS A 247 8.28 -15.71 -8.95
N GLU A 248 9.07 -16.75 -9.27
CA GLU A 248 10.10 -16.72 -10.32
C GLU A 248 9.47 -16.55 -11.72
N GLU A 249 8.29 -17.15 -11.95
CA GLU A 249 7.53 -16.93 -13.18
C GLU A 249 7.05 -15.49 -13.28
N LEU A 250 6.53 -14.94 -12.19
CA LEU A 250 6.08 -13.56 -12.15
C LEU A 250 7.25 -12.57 -12.37
N VAL A 251 8.43 -12.85 -11.79
CA VAL A 251 9.66 -12.07 -12.06
C VAL A 251 9.99 -12.08 -13.56
N ARG A 252 9.95 -13.26 -14.21
CA ARG A 252 10.21 -13.36 -15.67
C ARG A 252 9.17 -12.63 -16.51
N GLN A 253 7.90 -12.64 -16.09
CA GLN A 253 6.81 -11.99 -16.81
C GLN A 253 6.89 -10.46 -16.74
N LEU A 254 7.32 -9.92 -15.60
CA LEU A 254 7.40 -8.48 -15.35
C LEU A 254 8.74 -7.85 -15.74
N ALA A 255 9.80 -8.65 -15.90
CA ALA A 255 11.13 -8.17 -16.26
C ALA A 255 11.16 -7.33 -17.56
N PRO A 256 10.44 -7.67 -18.65
CA PRO A 256 10.41 -6.86 -19.87
C PRO A 256 9.82 -5.46 -19.66
N LEU A 257 8.99 -5.29 -18.63
CA LEU A 257 8.35 -4.03 -18.26
C LEU A 257 9.20 -3.18 -17.30
N ASP A 258 10.33 -3.70 -16.82
CA ASP A 258 11.12 -3.11 -15.72
C ASP A 258 10.27 -2.89 -14.45
N VAL A 259 9.46 -3.89 -14.12
CA VAL A 259 8.60 -3.92 -12.94
C VAL A 259 9.05 -5.07 -12.04
N THR A 260 9.21 -4.81 -10.76
CA THR A 260 9.65 -5.79 -9.77
C THR A 260 8.46 -6.30 -8.95
N PRO A 261 8.13 -7.59 -8.98
CA PRO A 261 7.11 -8.14 -8.08
C PRO A 261 7.64 -8.16 -6.65
N ALA A 262 6.90 -7.51 -5.75
CA ALA A 262 7.26 -7.52 -4.34
C ALA A 262 6.99 -8.89 -3.71
N TYR A 263 7.66 -9.15 -2.59
CA TYR A 263 7.47 -10.31 -1.73
C TYR A 263 7.49 -9.90 -0.26
N ASP A 264 6.94 -10.73 0.60
CA ASP A 264 6.87 -10.46 2.04
C ASP A 264 8.27 -10.32 2.63
N GLY A 265 8.56 -9.19 3.25
CA GLY A 265 9.86 -8.85 3.80
C GLY A 265 10.77 -8.05 2.85
N MET A 266 10.36 -7.81 1.60
CA MET A 266 11.10 -6.93 0.70
C MET A 266 11.11 -5.51 1.23
N ARG A 267 12.33 -4.90 1.24
CA ARG A 267 12.53 -3.48 1.56
C ARG A 267 12.96 -2.73 0.31
N ILE A 268 12.36 -1.60 0.05
CA ILE A 268 12.76 -0.69 -1.02
C ILE A 268 13.09 0.68 -0.46
N ARG A 269 13.98 1.39 -1.12
CA ARG A 269 14.30 2.79 -0.83
C ARG A 269 13.72 3.67 -1.93
N VAL A 270 13.01 4.69 -1.48
CA VAL A 270 12.35 5.68 -2.32
C VAL A 270 13.14 6.98 -2.30
#